data_ad19263e36c20169d69db3fdca20c8cb
#
_entry.id   ad19263e36c20169d69db3fdca20c8cb
#
_cell.length_a   1.000
_cell.length_b   1.000
_cell.length_c   1.000
_cell.angle_alpha   90.00
_cell.angle_beta   90.00
_cell.angle_gamma   90.00
#
_symmetry.space_group_name_H-M   'P 1'
#
loop_
_entity.id
_entity.type
_entity.pdbx_description
1 polymer ?
#
loop_
_entity_poly.entity_id
_entity_poly.type
_entity_poly.pdbx_seq_one_letter_code
_entity_poly.pdbx_strand_id
1 'polypeptide(L)'
;MDDDLGGFAPPPFKPDAVLLQVQRSLRDLKLGARGNGFELRGKRVVELSADASTITARLARKLALTPQWDTVTVKSASDQRKLIDEVKKRLARWDQED
;
A
#
# COMPACT_ATOMS: atom_id res chain seq x y z
N MET A 1 -32.35 0.01 13.07
CA MET A 1 -31.86 0.01 12.56
C MET A 1 -31.30 -0.13 12.55
N ASP A 2 -31.47 -0.32 12.40
CA ASP A 2 -30.94 -0.38 11.97
C ASP A 2 -30.45 -0.60 11.80
N ASP A 3 -30.73 -0.87 11.84
CA ASP A 3 -30.24 -1.02 11.28
C ASP A 3 -30.01 -1.07 10.94
N ASP A 4 -30.51 -1.21 11.00
CA ASP A 4 -30.20 -1.24 10.30
C ASP A 4 -29.95 -0.98 9.81
N LEU A 5 -31.07 -0.82 10.41
CA LEU A 5 -30.24 -0.70 9.32
C LEU A 5 -29.00 -1.54 9.17
N GLY A 6 -28.86 -2.59 9.77
CA GLY A 6 -27.72 -3.44 9.76
C GLY A 6 -27.22 -3.84 8.38
N GLY A 7 -28.10 -3.95 7.40
CA GLY A 7 -27.75 -4.35 6.06
C GLY A 7 -26.86 -3.35 5.30
N PHE A 8 -26.71 -2.15 5.81
CA PHE A 8 -25.95 -1.11 5.14
C PHE A 8 -24.62 -0.83 5.79
N ALA A 9 -24.25 -1.58 6.81
CA ALA A 9 -22.94 -1.45 7.41
C ALA A 9 -21.87 -1.91 6.40
N PRO A 10 -20.76 -1.17 6.27
CA PRO A 10 -19.69 -1.64 5.39
C PRO A 10 -19.11 -2.95 5.92
N PRO A 11 -18.58 -3.80 5.03
CA PRO A 11 -17.91 -5.03 5.48
C PRO A 11 -16.76 -4.70 6.41
N PRO A 12 -16.47 -5.55 7.40
CA PRO A 12 -15.33 -5.30 8.26
C PRO A 12 -14.03 -5.27 7.46
N PHE A 13 -13.14 -4.36 7.83
CA PHE A 13 -11.84 -4.28 7.22
C PHE A 13 -11.01 -5.49 7.65
N LYS A 14 -10.54 -6.27 6.68
CA LYS A 14 -9.72 -7.46 6.91
C LYS A 14 -8.31 -7.22 6.38
N PRO A 15 -7.36 -6.88 7.24
CA PRO A 15 -6.02 -6.54 6.79
C PRO A 15 -5.36 -7.61 5.92
N ASP A 16 -5.53 -8.89 6.25
CA ASP A 16 -4.91 -9.96 5.48
C ASP A 16 -5.40 -9.99 4.04
N ALA A 17 -6.71 -9.85 3.84
CA ALA A 17 -7.30 -9.86 2.50
C ALA A 17 -6.90 -8.60 1.73
N VAL A 18 -6.92 -7.46 2.39
CA VAL A 18 -6.55 -6.18 1.77
C VAL A 18 -5.06 -6.17 1.42
N LEU A 19 -4.22 -6.75 2.27
CA LEU A 19 -2.80 -6.84 2.00
C LEU A 19 -2.54 -7.57 0.68
N LEU A 20 -3.24 -8.68 0.43
CA LEU A 20 -3.10 -9.41 -0.83
C LEU A 20 -3.54 -8.56 -2.02
N GLN A 21 -4.61 -7.79 -1.86
CA GLN A 21 -5.08 -6.90 -2.93
C GLN A 21 -4.06 -5.80 -3.22
N VAL A 22 -3.48 -5.21 -2.18
CA VAL A 22 -2.46 -4.18 -2.32
C VAL A 22 -1.23 -4.75 -3.03
N GLN A 23 -0.78 -5.93 -2.61
CA GLN A 23 0.36 -6.59 -3.24
C GLN A 23 0.12 -6.84 -4.73
N ARG A 24 -1.08 -7.28 -5.08
CA ARG A 24 -1.45 -7.52 -6.47
C ARG A 24 -1.42 -6.22 -7.27
N SER A 25 -1.97 -5.15 -6.70
CA SER A 25 -1.97 -3.84 -7.36
C SER A 25 -0.54 -3.34 -7.61
N LEU A 26 0.36 -3.55 -6.64
CA LEU A 26 1.75 -3.11 -6.78
C LEU A 26 2.49 -3.92 -7.84
N ARG A 27 2.19 -5.21 -7.96
CA ARG A 27 2.74 -6.02 -9.05
C ARG A 27 2.25 -5.54 -10.41
N ASP A 28 0.99 -5.15 -10.49
CA ASP A 28 0.41 -4.61 -11.73
C ASP A 28 1.10 -3.31 -12.14
N LEU A 29 1.68 -2.59 -11.19
CA LEU A 29 2.46 -1.38 -11.46
C LEU A 29 3.91 -1.70 -11.83
N LYS A 30 4.25 -2.98 -12.02
CA LYS A 30 5.59 -3.43 -12.43
C LYS A 30 6.65 -3.32 -11.34
N LEU A 31 6.24 -3.24 -10.09
CA LEU A 31 7.18 -3.30 -8.99
C LEU A 31 7.51 -4.75 -8.65
N GLY A 32 8.76 -5.03 -8.37
CA GLY A 32 9.22 -6.38 -8.05
C GLY A 32 8.98 -6.72 -6.59
N ALA A 33 8.21 -7.78 -6.33
CA ALA A 33 7.95 -8.23 -4.96
C ALA A 33 9.18 -8.88 -4.35
N ARG A 34 9.52 -8.50 -3.12
CA ARG A 34 10.62 -9.11 -2.38
C ARG A 34 10.35 -9.04 -0.89
N GLY A 35 10.13 -10.20 -0.27
CA GLY A 35 9.75 -10.26 1.13
C GLY A 35 8.46 -9.51 1.36
N ASN A 36 8.46 -8.61 2.34
CA ASN A 36 7.30 -7.79 2.67
C ASN A 36 7.26 -6.48 1.89
N GLY A 37 8.08 -6.32 0.89
CA GLY A 37 8.18 -5.06 0.18
C GLY A 37 8.29 -5.21 -1.32
N PHE A 38 8.49 -4.09 -1.98
CA PHE A 38 8.58 -4.01 -3.42
C PHE A 38 9.75 -3.14 -3.81
N GLU A 39 10.36 -3.49 -4.93
CA GLU A 39 11.56 -2.83 -5.43
C GLU A 39 11.33 -2.27 -6.83
N LEU A 40 12.05 -1.21 -7.13
CA LEU A 40 12.15 -0.66 -8.48
C LEU A 40 13.64 -0.55 -8.80
N ARG A 41 14.09 -1.24 -9.84
CA ARG A 41 15.49 -1.26 -10.26
C ARG A 41 16.43 -1.69 -9.14
N GLY A 42 16.00 -2.66 -8.36
CA GLY A 42 16.79 -3.20 -7.26
C GLY A 42 16.80 -2.36 -5.98
N LYS A 43 16.04 -1.27 -5.95
CA LYS A 43 15.95 -0.40 -4.78
C LYS A 43 14.57 -0.52 -4.15
N ARG A 44 14.53 -0.70 -2.84
CA ARG A 44 13.27 -0.90 -2.13
C ARG A 44 12.50 0.40 -2.04
N VAL A 45 11.26 0.41 -2.50
CA VAL A 45 10.43 1.62 -2.56
C VAL A 45 9.16 1.51 -1.74
N VAL A 46 8.71 0.30 -1.43
CA VAL A 46 7.50 0.07 -0.61
C VAL A 46 7.78 -1.05 0.37
N GLU A 47 7.34 -0.88 1.62
CA GLU A 47 7.32 -1.94 2.62
C GLU A 47 5.92 -2.01 3.20
N LEU A 48 5.42 -3.23 3.38
CA LEU A 48 4.08 -3.45 3.89
C LEU A 48 4.13 -4.34 5.11
N SER A 49 3.32 -4.00 6.11
CA SER A 49 3.09 -4.87 7.25
C SER A 49 1.64 -4.78 7.65
N ALA A 50 1.11 -5.83 8.27
CA ALA A 50 -0.27 -5.86 8.70
C ALA A 50 -0.33 -6.32 10.15
N ASP A 51 -1.22 -5.72 10.92
CA ASP A 51 -1.56 -6.20 12.25
C ASP A 51 -3.02 -6.67 12.26
N ALA A 52 -3.63 -6.82 13.43
CA ALA A 52 -4.98 -7.35 13.54
C ALA A 52 -6.04 -6.44 12.92
N SER A 53 -5.77 -5.15 12.77
CA SER A 53 -6.78 -4.18 12.38
C SER A 53 -6.35 -3.22 11.28
N THR A 54 -5.07 -3.11 10.97
CA THR A 54 -4.59 -2.14 9.98
C THR A 54 -3.45 -2.69 9.15
N ILE A 55 -3.17 -1.99 8.04
CA ILE A 55 -1.96 -2.20 7.26
C ILE A 55 -1.11 -0.95 7.39
N THR A 56 0.17 -1.12 7.61
CA THR A 56 1.13 -0.03 7.59
C THR A 56 1.96 -0.15 6.33
N ALA A 57 1.98 0.92 5.54
CA ALA A 57 2.79 0.99 4.33
C ALA A 57 3.84 2.06 4.51
N ARG A 58 5.07 1.75 4.10
CA ARG A 58 6.15 2.71 4.09
C ARG A 58 6.55 2.93 2.64
N LEU A 59 6.60 4.20 2.24
CA LEU A 59 6.89 4.59 0.87
C LEU A 59 8.16 5.40 0.85
N ALA A 60 9.08 5.04 -0.04
CA ALA A 60 10.34 5.77 -0.20
C ALA A 60 10.07 7.17 -0.73
N ARG A 61 10.72 8.17 -0.15
CA ARG A 61 10.61 9.54 -0.65
C ARG A 61 11.32 9.69 -1.99
N LYS A 62 12.45 9.02 -2.14
CA LYS A 62 13.24 9.02 -3.37
C LYS A 62 13.72 7.62 -3.67
N LEU A 63 14.07 7.36 -4.91
CA LEU A 63 14.66 6.10 -5.32
C LEU A 63 16.13 6.09 -4.87
N ALA A 64 16.42 5.37 -3.79
CA ALA A 64 17.74 5.32 -3.19
C ALA A 64 17.96 3.98 -2.52
N LEU A 65 19.22 3.61 -2.28
CA LEU A 65 19.55 2.36 -1.57
C LEU A 65 19.10 2.42 -0.11
N THR A 66 19.20 3.59 0.52
CA THR A 66 18.75 3.80 1.88
C THR A 66 17.82 5.00 1.93
N PRO A 67 16.58 4.83 1.47
CA PRO A 67 15.66 5.96 1.37
C PRO A 67 15.14 6.39 2.73
N GLN A 68 14.67 7.63 2.79
CA GLN A 68 13.79 8.04 3.87
C GLN A 68 12.38 7.56 3.56
N TRP A 69 11.63 7.21 4.59
CA TRP A 69 10.34 6.58 4.46
C TRP A 69 9.22 7.48 4.96
N ASP A 70 8.11 7.50 4.22
CA ASP A 70 6.85 8.07 4.69
C ASP A 70 5.93 6.91 5.05
N THR A 71 5.25 7.01 6.17
CA THR A 71 4.35 5.97 6.65
C THR A 71 2.91 6.32 6.32
N VAL A 72 2.19 5.34 5.75
CA VAL A 72 0.76 5.46 5.46
C VAL A 72 0.05 4.32 6.17
N THR A 73 -0.99 4.65 6.92
CA THR A 73 -1.81 3.65 7.60
C THR A 73 -3.09 3.41 6.82
N VAL A 74 -3.42 2.15 6.57
CA VAL A 74 -4.59 1.76 5.81
C VAL A 74 -5.55 1.04 6.75
N LYS A 75 -6.73 1.63 6.95
CA LYS A 75 -7.77 1.11 7.83
C LYS A 75 -9.11 0.93 7.13
N SER A 76 -9.20 1.26 5.85
CA SER A 76 -10.45 1.23 5.11
C SER A 76 -10.18 1.07 3.63
N ALA A 77 -11.23 0.78 2.86
CA ALA A 77 -11.14 0.71 1.40
C ALA A 77 -10.73 2.07 0.80
N SER A 78 -11.19 3.16 1.41
CA SER A 78 -10.80 4.50 0.98
C SER A 78 -9.30 4.72 1.15
N ASP A 79 -8.75 4.31 2.30
CA ASP A 79 -7.32 4.41 2.56
C ASP A 79 -6.52 3.55 1.59
N GLN A 80 -7.00 2.34 1.28
CA GLN A 80 -6.37 1.46 0.31
C GLN A 80 -6.25 2.14 -1.05
N ARG A 81 -7.30 2.78 -1.49
CA ARG A 81 -7.34 3.50 -2.76
C ARG A 81 -6.34 4.66 -2.76
N LYS A 82 -6.31 5.41 -1.66
CA LYS A 82 -5.37 6.51 -1.50
C LYS A 82 -3.92 6.04 -1.52
N LEU A 83 -3.65 4.88 -0.91
CA LEU A 83 -2.31 4.30 -0.93
C LEU A 83 -1.88 3.99 -2.36
N ILE A 84 -2.72 3.31 -3.13
CA ILE A 84 -2.38 2.95 -4.50
C ILE A 84 -2.18 4.22 -5.35
N ASP A 85 -3.04 5.22 -5.18
CA ASP A 85 -2.88 6.48 -5.91
C ASP A 85 -1.57 7.17 -5.56
N GLU A 86 -1.18 7.13 -4.29
CA GLU A 86 0.08 7.73 -3.85
C GLU A 86 1.27 6.99 -4.44
N VAL A 87 1.21 5.66 -4.48
CA VAL A 87 2.28 4.86 -5.10
C VAL A 87 2.40 5.20 -6.58
N LYS A 88 1.29 5.34 -7.29
CA LYS A 88 1.32 5.74 -8.71
C LYS A 88 1.99 7.09 -8.91
N LYS A 89 1.68 8.05 -8.07
CA LYS A 89 2.31 9.36 -8.13
C LYS A 89 3.81 9.29 -7.90
N ARG A 90 4.21 8.54 -6.88
CA ARG A 90 5.64 8.40 -6.55
C ARG A 90 6.36 7.60 -7.62
N LEU A 91 5.70 6.59 -8.19
CA LEU A 91 6.30 5.80 -9.25
C LEU A 91 6.69 6.66 -10.44
N ALA A 92 5.84 7.60 -10.83
CA ALA A 92 6.17 8.52 -11.90
C ALA A 92 7.43 9.33 -11.60
N ARG A 93 7.63 9.69 -10.33
CA ARG A 93 8.80 10.42 -9.87
C ARG A 93 10.03 9.53 -9.78
N TRP A 94 9.88 8.35 -9.15
CA TRP A 94 10.97 7.38 -9.01
C TRP A 94 11.51 6.94 -10.37
N ASP A 95 10.63 6.80 -11.33
CA ASP A 95 10.99 6.33 -12.66
C ASP A 95 11.91 7.31 -13.39
N GLN A 96 11.87 8.58 -13.01
CA GLN A 96 12.72 9.63 -13.56
C GLN A 96 14.00 9.84 -12.77
N GLU A 97 14.09 9.24 -11.60
CA GLU A 97 15.27 9.33 -10.73
C GLU A 97 16.21 8.18 -11.02
N ASP A 98 17.47 8.44 -11.06
CA ASP A 98 18.47 7.38 -11.20
C ASP A 98 19.30 7.26 -9.94
#